data_b0b61f81c77442a290637decea6aee23
#
_entry.id   b0b61f81c77442a290637decea6aee23
#
_cell.length_a   1.000
_cell.length_b   1.000
_cell.length_c   1.000
_cell.angle_alpha   90.00
_cell.angle_beta   90.00
_cell.angle_gamma   90.00
#
_symmetry.space_group_name_H-M   'P 1'
#
loop_
_entity.id
_entity.type
_entity.pdbx_description
1 polymer ?
#
loop_
_entity_poly.entity_id
_entity_poly.type
_entity_poly.pdbx_seq_one_letter_code
_entity_poly.pdbx_strand_id
1 'polypeptide(L)'
;MMQNNRNYFIAIALSVLIVLAWQFFYMNPRLEAQRQAEQAAKLQQQSQQAQTTQAPAAGAGAAVNGSLPAGGQTAPTVLTRDQSVAKTSSSRVVIDTPALAGSINLEGARLDDLRLKTYHETVDKSSPIITLFSPADTKDGYFTELGYVGSDATGAVPGPSTMWTLSSGDKLTDKTPVTLSYTNDKGITFSRTISVDDRYMFTITDKIANSGQAPVSLSSYGRVTRYNKPETPSAYVLHEGFIGVIGDDGLIETKYAATEKEATTPAKSTGGWLGMTDKYWAATMVPPQSTAYDARFSHFSDGTPRYQADYKQDAVTVAPSQSIELKNLVFAGAKEVPVIDRYETSYSIPRFDRLIDWGWFYFITKPMFKLMDFFFRYFGNFGVAILCTTIVVKALFFPLASKQYASMANMKRMQPKMEELKAKFGDDRMALQQATMQLYKEEKINPIA
;
A
#
# COMPACT_ATOMS: atom_id res chain seq x y z
N MET A 1 6.20 9.74 56.03
CA MET A 1 6.30 9.95 54.55
C MET A 1 7.16 8.92 53.79
N MET A 2 7.95 8.10 54.44
CA MET A 2 8.85 7.11 53.79
C MET A 2 8.19 5.75 53.42
N GLN A 3 7.03 5.42 53.96
CA GLN A 3 6.38 4.10 53.70
C GLN A 3 5.63 4.04 52.36
N ASN A 4 5.21 5.18 51.78
CA ASN A 4 4.46 5.22 50.56
C ASN A 4 5.35 4.98 49.31
N ASN A 5 6.62 5.41 49.35
CA ASN A 5 7.51 5.23 48.21
C ASN A 5 7.93 3.77 48.01
N ARG A 6 8.04 3.00 49.09
CA ARG A 6 8.40 1.57 49.01
C ARG A 6 7.30 0.75 48.34
N ASN A 7 6.03 1.08 48.54
CA ASN A 7 4.91 0.42 47.89
C ASN A 7 4.82 0.78 46.40
N TYR A 8 5.19 1.99 46.02
CA TYR A 8 5.30 2.39 44.63
C TYR A 8 6.40 1.64 43.86
N PHE A 9 7.58 1.50 44.46
CA PHE A 9 8.68 0.72 43.87
C PHE A 9 8.33 -0.78 43.79
N ILE A 10 7.65 -1.32 44.78
CA ILE A 10 7.17 -2.70 44.77
C ILE A 10 6.11 -2.89 43.67
N ALA A 11 5.16 -1.96 43.50
CA ALA A 11 4.14 -2.04 42.45
C ALA A 11 4.76 -1.97 41.04
N ILE A 12 5.73 -1.09 40.83
CA ILE A 12 6.47 -1.00 39.58
C ILE A 12 7.26 -2.28 39.31
N ALA A 13 8.00 -2.77 40.31
CA ALA A 13 8.76 -4.01 40.19
C ALA A 13 7.84 -5.21 39.90
N LEU A 14 6.66 -5.29 40.54
CA LEU A 14 5.67 -6.34 40.31
C LEU A 14 5.07 -6.25 38.90
N SER A 15 4.78 -5.05 38.43
CA SER A 15 4.28 -4.82 37.05
C SER A 15 5.32 -5.23 35.99
N VAL A 16 6.57 -4.89 36.21
CA VAL A 16 7.67 -5.30 35.30
C VAL A 16 7.83 -6.82 35.33
N LEU A 17 7.75 -7.45 36.54
CA LEU A 17 7.83 -8.90 36.70
C LEU A 17 6.68 -9.63 36.02
N ILE A 18 5.46 -9.10 36.09
CA ILE A 18 4.28 -9.64 35.40
C ILE A 18 4.47 -9.56 33.88
N VAL A 19 4.95 -8.43 33.37
CA VAL A 19 5.21 -8.25 31.92
C VAL A 19 6.31 -9.21 31.45
N LEU A 20 7.40 -9.34 32.21
CA LEU A 20 8.47 -10.29 31.90
C LEU A 20 8.00 -11.74 31.97
N ALA A 21 7.23 -12.10 33.01
CA ALA A 21 6.63 -13.43 33.11
C ALA A 21 5.66 -13.71 31.94
N TRP A 22 4.79 -12.75 31.58
CA TRP A 22 3.93 -12.85 30.42
C TRP A 22 4.72 -13.06 29.13
N GLN A 23 5.80 -12.30 28.93
CA GLN A 23 6.66 -12.40 27.74
C GLN A 23 7.36 -13.75 27.69
N PHE A 24 7.88 -14.24 28.82
CA PHE A 24 8.66 -15.47 28.88
C PHE A 24 7.77 -16.73 28.83
N PHE A 25 6.64 -16.74 29.56
CA PHE A 25 5.80 -17.93 29.67
C PHE A 25 4.66 -18.00 28.65
N TYR A 26 4.24 -16.86 28.06
CA TYR A 26 3.10 -16.83 27.17
C TYR A 26 3.46 -16.44 25.73
N MET A 27 4.30 -15.43 25.52
CA MET A 27 4.66 -14.96 24.19
C MET A 27 5.75 -15.82 23.52
N ASN A 28 6.84 -16.15 24.23
CA ASN A 28 7.94 -16.91 23.65
C ASN A 28 7.54 -18.32 23.19
N PRO A 29 6.78 -19.14 23.97
CA PRO A 29 6.35 -20.45 23.48
C PRO A 29 5.44 -20.40 22.27
N ARG A 30 4.60 -19.36 22.13
CA ARG A 30 3.74 -19.16 20.97
C ARG A 30 4.52 -18.75 19.73
N LEU A 31 5.52 -17.90 19.89
CA LEU A 31 6.44 -17.51 18.81
C LEU A 31 7.29 -18.69 18.32
N GLU A 32 7.74 -19.54 19.22
CA GLU A 32 8.47 -20.76 18.86
C GLU A 32 7.56 -21.80 18.18
N ALA A 33 6.33 -21.98 18.66
CA ALA A 33 5.35 -22.86 18.02
C ALA A 33 4.95 -22.36 16.62
N GLN A 34 4.83 -21.05 16.43
CA GLN A 34 4.58 -20.48 15.10
C GLN A 34 5.78 -20.68 14.16
N ARG A 35 7.01 -20.46 14.62
CA ARG A 35 8.22 -20.71 13.83
C ARG A 35 8.37 -22.18 13.45
N GLN A 36 8.06 -23.11 14.36
CA GLN A 36 8.08 -24.55 14.08
C GLN A 36 6.98 -24.95 13.08
N ALA A 37 5.79 -24.36 13.19
CA ALA A 37 4.69 -24.57 12.22
C ALA A 37 5.04 -24.03 10.83
N GLU A 38 5.66 -22.86 10.76
CA GLU A 38 6.15 -22.29 9.49
C GLU A 38 7.29 -23.12 8.87
N GLN A 39 8.23 -23.64 9.68
CA GLN A 39 9.29 -24.52 9.20
C GLN A 39 8.73 -25.87 8.73
N ALA A 40 7.75 -26.44 9.43
CA ALA A 40 7.08 -27.67 9.01
C ALA A 40 6.26 -27.46 7.71
N ALA A 41 5.61 -26.33 7.56
CA ALA A 41 4.90 -25.98 6.32
C ALA A 41 5.87 -25.79 5.14
N LYS A 42 7.03 -25.15 5.36
CA LYS A 42 8.08 -25.03 4.33
C LYS A 42 8.66 -26.38 3.91
N LEU A 43 8.87 -27.30 4.85
CA LEU A 43 9.36 -28.65 4.57
C LEU A 43 8.31 -29.50 3.83
N GLN A 44 7.02 -29.35 4.15
CA GLN A 44 5.93 -30.00 3.42
C GLN A 44 5.76 -29.46 2.01
N GLN A 45 5.92 -28.14 1.79
CA GLN A 45 5.93 -27.57 0.45
C GLN A 45 7.11 -28.04 -0.40
N GLN A 46 8.30 -28.19 0.19
CA GLN A 46 9.46 -28.74 -0.52
C GLN A 46 9.28 -30.22 -0.90
N SER A 47 8.65 -31.03 -0.05
CA SER A 47 8.38 -32.44 -0.35
C SER A 47 7.25 -32.65 -1.38
N GLN A 48 6.28 -31.73 -1.47
CA GLN A 48 5.24 -31.75 -2.50
C GLN A 48 5.76 -31.30 -3.88
N GLN A 49 6.71 -30.36 -3.92
CA GLN A 49 7.37 -29.96 -5.17
C GLN A 49 8.23 -31.06 -5.79
N ALA A 50 8.72 -32.01 -5.00
CA ALA A 50 9.52 -33.14 -5.49
C ALA A 50 8.67 -34.28 -6.12
N GLN A 51 7.35 -34.28 -5.96
CA GLN A 51 6.46 -35.35 -6.45
C GLN A 51 5.60 -35.01 -7.67
N THR A 52 5.65 -33.77 -8.19
CA THR A 52 4.88 -33.38 -9.38
C THR A 52 5.76 -33.15 -10.62
N THR A 53 6.48 -34.21 -11.01
CA THR A 53 7.05 -34.29 -12.36
C THR A 53 6.47 -35.55 -13.04
N GLN A 54 5.27 -35.42 -13.67
CA GLN A 54 4.93 -36.19 -14.90
C GLN A 54 3.52 -35.88 -15.41
N ALA A 55 3.53 -35.48 -16.69
CA ALA A 55 2.60 -35.81 -17.79
C ALA A 55 1.37 -34.90 -18.04
N PRO A 56 0.73 -34.99 -19.23
CA PRO A 56 1.13 -34.27 -20.46
C PRO A 56 0.01 -33.35 -21.00
N ALA A 57 0.35 -32.63 -22.06
CA ALA A 57 -0.49 -31.72 -22.82
C ALA A 57 -1.75 -32.33 -23.45
N ALA A 58 -2.84 -31.56 -23.50
CA ALA A 58 -3.77 -31.53 -24.64
C ALA A 58 -4.81 -30.37 -24.50
N GLY A 59 -5.07 -29.70 -25.61
CA GLY A 59 -6.40 -29.18 -25.93
C GLY A 59 -6.61 -27.69 -25.95
N ALA A 60 -6.48 -27.12 -27.15
CA ALA A 60 -6.96 -25.78 -27.50
C ALA A 60 -8.48 -25.65 -27.40
N GLY A 61 -8.96 -24.54 -26.87
CA GLY A 61 -10.36 -24.15 -26.93
C GLY A 61 -10.45 -22.62 -26.86
N ALA A 62 -10.70 -22.01 -28.00
CA ALA A 62 -10.93 -20.57 -28.11
C ALA A 62 -12.28 -20.20 -27.48
N ALA A 63 -12.27 -19.30 -26.51
CA ALA A 63 -13.46 -18.58 -26.06
C ALA A 63 -13.15 -17.08 -26.06
N VAL A 64 -13.80 -16.41 -27.01
CA VAL A 64 -13.77 -14.95 -27.17
C VAL A 64 -14.68 -14.33 -26.14
N ASN A 65 -14.12 -13.96 -24.98
CA ASN A 65 -14.71 -13.00 -24.05
C ASN A 65 -13.59 -12.07 -23.61
N GLY A 66 -13.77 -10.76 -23.79
CA GLY A 66 -12.80 -9.71 -23.63
C GLY A 66 -12.13 -9.59 -22.27
N SER A 67 -11.47 -10.64 -21.82
CA SER A 67 -10.58 -10.63 -20.68
C SER A 67 -9.24 -10.01 -21.07
N LEU A 68 -8.65 -9.26 -20.13
CA LEU A 68 -7.30 -8.72 -20.26
C LEU A 68 -6.31 -9.84 -20.66
N PRO A 69 -5.32 -9.52 -21.52
CA PRO A 69 -4.28 -10.48 -21.88
C PRO A 69 -3.64 -11.05 -20.62
N ALA A 70 -3.54 -12.38 -20.51
CA ALA A 70 -2.84 -13.02 -19.43
C ALA A 70 -1.39 -12.51 -19.41
N GLY A 71 -0.93 -12.02 -18.27
CA GLY A 71 0.46 -11.56 -18.10
C GLY A 71 1.40 -12.70 -18.46
N GLY A 72 2.36 -12.42 -19.36
CA GLY A 72 3.24 -13.36 -20.00
C GLY A 72 3.63 -14.57 -19.17
N GLN A 73 3.31 -15.74 -19.69
CA GLN A 73 3.75 -17.02 -19.17
C GLN A 73 5.17 -17.28 -19.68
N THR A 74 6.13 -17.26 -18.79
CA THR A 74 7.36 -17.99 -18.97
C THR A 74 7.61 -18.77 -17.69
N ALA A 75 7.65 -20.10 -17.79
CA ALA A 75 8.22 -20.93 -16.74
C ALA A 75 9.74 -20.62 -16.73
N PRO A 76 10.29 -20.03 -15.68
CA PRO A 76 11.53 -19.33 -15.81
C PRO A 76 12.71 -20.13 -15.29
N THR A 77 13.79 -20.08 -16.01
CA THR A 77 15.09 -20.00 -15.36
C THR A 77 15.05 -18.73 -14.49
N VAL A 78 14.95 -18.89 -13.18
CA VAL A 78 14.82 -17.76 -12.24
C VAL A 78 16.12 -16.98 -12.26
N LEU A 79 16.13 -15.85 -12.94
CA LEU A 79 17.28 -14.95 -13.03
C LEU A 79 17.33 -14.02 -11.81
N THR A 80 18.53 -13.53 -11.48
CA THR A 80 18.63 -12.37 -10.61
C THR A 80 18.17 -11.11 -11.37
N ARG A 81 17.76 -10.08 -10.64
CA ARG A 81 17.39 -8.81 -11.27
C ARG A 81 18.46 -8.30 -12.24
N ASP A 82 19.72 -8.29 -11.81
CA ASP A 82 20.83 -7.76 -12.62
C ASP A 82 21.09 -8.59 -13.88
N GLN A 83 20.94 -9.91 -13.81
CA GLN A 83 21.01 -10.79 -14.98
C GLN A 83 19.86 -10.52 -15.96
N SER A 84 18.65 -10.34 -15.47
CA SER A 84 17.48 -10.04 -16.30
C SER A 84 17.61 -8.67 -16.99
N VAL A 85 17.99 -7.64 -16.26
CA VAL A 85 18.23 -6.30 -16.81
C VAL A 85 19.38 -6.32 -17.82
N ALA A 86 20.48 -7.02 -17.54
CA ALA A 86 21.61 -7.15 -18.46
C ALA A 86 21.22 -7.85 -19.77
N LYS A 87 20.41 -8.92 -19.70
CA LYS A 87 19.91 -9.67 -20.86
C LYS A 87 19.10 -8.82 -21.82
N THR A 88 18.38 -7.82 -21.33
CA THR A 88 17.50 -6.93 -22.12
C THR A 88 18.08 -5.52 -22.26
N SER A 89 19.35 -5.31 -21.95
CA SER A 89 19.98 -3.97 -21.90
C SER A 89 19.86 -3.15 -23.20
N SER A 90 19.92 -3.80 -24.36
CA SER A 90 19.78 -3.13 -25.67
C SER A 90 18.37 -2.63 -25.98
N SER A 91 17.36 -3.11 -25.22
CA SER A 91 15.95 -2.75 -25.37
C SER A 91 15.42 -2.05 -24.12
N ARG A 92 16.26 -1.23 -23.46
CA ARG A 92 15.87 -0.49 -22.27
C ARG A 92 16.21 0.98 -22.37
N VAL A 93 15.33 1.81 -21.80
CA VAL A 93 15.54 3.25 -21.63
C VAL A 93 15.88 3.51 -20.17
N VAL A 94 17.02 4.13 -19.91
CA VAL A 94 17.51 4.40 -18.53
C VAL A 94 16.63 5.42 -17.83
N ILE A 95 16.33 5.17 -16.56
CA ILE A 95 15.70 6.10 -15.62
C ILE A 95 16.78 6.57 -14.64
N ASP A 96 16.96 7.89 -14.53
CA ASP A 96 17.91 8.47 -13.59
C ASP A 96 17.47 9.86 -13.13
N THR A 97 16.82 9.90 -11.97
CA THR A 97 16.35 11.12 -11.32
C THR A 97 17.05 11.29 -9.97
N PRO A 98 16.85 12.40 -9.24
CA PRO A 98 17.37 12.53 -7.88
C PRO A 98 16.89 11.43 -6.92
N ALA A 99 15.65 10.93 -7.08
CA ALA A 99 15.05 9.94 -6.18
C ALA A 99 15.09 8.50 -6.73
N LEU A 100 15.14 8.33 -8.05
CA LEU A 100 14.95 7.04 -8.73
C LEU A 100 16.13 6.67 -9.63
N ALA A 101 16.43 5.37 -9.71
CA ALA A 101 17.31 4.77 -10.69
C ALA A 101 16.69 3.47 -11.21
N GLY A 102 16.82 3.20 -12.50
CA GLY A 102 16.27 1.99 -13.10
C GLY A 102 16.19 2.06 -14.61
N SER A 103 15.24 1.35 -15.19
CA SER A 103 15.01 1.37 -16.63
C SER A 103 13.59 0.95 -17.03
N ILE A 104 13.14 1.42 -18.20
CA ILE A 104 11.92 1.01 -18.87
C ILE A 104 12.28 -0.07 -19.87
N ASN A 105 11.63 -1.20 -19.86
CA ASN A 105 11.76 -2.21 -20.90
C ASN A 105 10.90 -1.81 -22.11
N LEU A 106 11.48 -1.74 -23.29
CA LEU A 106 10.77 -1.44 -24.53
C LEU A 106 9.78 -2.54 -24.92
N GLU A 107 9.98 -3.78 -24.45
CA GLU A 107 8.96 -4.81 -24.57
C GLU A 107 7.81 -4.53 -23.57
N GLY A 108 6.64 -4.20 -24.12
CA GLY A 108 5.47 -3.79 -23.34
C GLY A 108 5.53 -2.37 -22.76
N ALA A 109 6.58 -1.59 -23.03
CA ALA A 109 6.85 -0.30 -22.39
C ALA A 109 6.72 -0.40 -20.86
N ARG A 110 7.31 -1.44 -20.28
CA ARG A 110 7.10 -1.88 -18.90
C ARG A 110 8.05 -1.16 -17.94
N LEU A 111 7.51 -0.66 -16.84
CA LEU A 111 8.29 -0.22 -15.68
C LEU A 111 8.54 -1.44 -14.80
N ASP A 112 9.64 -2.15 -15.03
CA ASP A 112 10.00 -3.41 -14.38
C ASP A 112 11.38 -3.40 -13.71
N ASP A 113 12.02 -2.24 -13.64
CA ASP A 113 13.30 -2.04 -13.01
C ASP A 113 13.33 -0.66 -12.36
N LEU A 114 13.13 -0.60 -11.05
CA LEU A 114 13.09 0.67 -10.32
C LEU A 114 13.70 0.53 -8.93
N ARG A 115 14.61 1.43 -8.58
CA ARG A 115 15.27 1.49 -7.28
C ARG A 115 15.14 2.89 -6.67
N LEU A 116 15.03 2.93 -5.35
CA LEU A 116 14.87 4.17 -4.57
C LEU A 116 16.23 4.64 -4.06
N LYS A 117 16.82 5.65 -4.69
CA LYS A 117 18.20 6.14 -4.39
C LYS A 117 18.38 6.65 -2.97
N THR A 118 17.32 7.15 -2.36
CA THR A 118 17.35 7.78 -1.03
C THR A 118 17.12 6.81 0.12
N TYR A 119 16.80 5.54 -0.19
CA TYR A 119 16.49 4.51 0.79
C TYR A 119 17.39 3.29 0.64
N HIS A 120 17.86 2.78 1.76
CA HIS A 120 18.74 1.63 1.87
C HIS A 120 18.04 0.48 2.58
N GLU A 121 18.49 -0.76 2.35
CA GLU A 121 17.92 -1.96 2.97
C GLU A 121 18.14 -1.98 4.49
N THR A 122 19.20 -1.33 4.96
CA THR A 122 19.51 -1.19 6.39
C THR A 122 19.79 0.27 6.73
N VAL A 123 19.99 0.57 8.02
CA VAL A 123 20.41 1.90 8.48
C VAL A 123 21.83 2.28 8.06
N ASP A 124 22.61 1.31 7.65
CA ASP A 124 23.93 1.54 7.06
C ASP A 124 23.78 2.03 5.61
N LYS A 125 24.26 3.23 5.33
CA LYS A 125 24.21 3.85 4.00
C LYS A 125 25.11 3.16 2.97
N SER A 126 25.98 2.25 3.37
CA SER A 126 26.75 1.39 2.46
C SER A 126 25.97 0.17 1.98
N SER A 127 24.82 -0.15 2.61
CA SER A 127 23.96 -1.24 2.17
C SER A 127 23.28 -0.91 0.83
N PRO A 128 22.84 -1.92 0.07
CA PRO A 128 22.15 -1.72 -1.20
C PRO A 128 20.94 -0.76 -1.07
N ILE A 129 20.67 0.00 -2.12
CA ILE A 129 19.46 0.81 -2.19
C ILE A 129 18.24 -0.09 -2.44
N ILE A 130 17.08 0.34 -1.93
CA ILE A 130 15.83 -0.41 -2.05
C ILE A 130 15.47 -0.63 -3.51
N THR A 131 15.26 -1.89 -3.89
CA THR A 131 14.68 -2.29 -5.16
C THR A 131 13.17 -2.37 -5.02
N LEU A 132 12.44 -1.52 -5.72
CA LEU A 132 10.98 -1.52 -5.73
C LEU A 132 10.44 -2.44 -6.83
N PHE A 133 10.91 -2.24 -8.08
CA PHE A 133 10.50 -3.07 -9.22
C PHE A 133 11.61 -4.01 -9.67
N SER A 134 11.21 -5.22 -10.06
CA SER A 134 12.05 -6.26 -10.61
C SER A 134 11.36 -6.92 -11.81
N PRO A 135 12.11 -7.31 -12.86
CA PRO A 135 11.55 -7.93 -14.06
C PRO A 135 10.77 -9.23 -13.80
N ALA A 136 9.87 -9.56 -14.72
CA ALA A 136 8.96 -10.70 -14.62
C ALA A 136 9.65 -12.07 -14.64
N ASP A 137 10.88 -12.18 -15.15
CA ASP A 137 11.69 -13.40 -15.16
C ASP A 137 12.56 -13.57 -13.91
N THR A 138 12.33 -12.75 -12.88
CA THR A 138 12.97 -12.87 -11.57
C THR A 138 12.04 -13.56 -10.56
N LYS A 139 12.61 -14.11 -9.48
CA LYS A 139 11.84 -14.78 -8.42
C LYS A 139 10.73 -13.87 -7.85
N ASP A 140 11.06 -12.61 -7.60
CA ASP A 140 10.19 -11.64 -6.95
C ASP A 140 9.83 -10.51 -7.92
N GLY A 141 9.40 -10.88 -9.14
CA GLY A 141 9.00 -9.94 -10.17
C GLY A 141 7.92 -9.00 -9.65
N TYR A 142 8.15 -7.69 -9.82
CA TYR A 142 7.21 -6.65 -9.43
C TYR A 142 7.31 -5.51 -10.43
N PHE A 143 6.23 -5.22 -11.14
CA PHE A 143 6.25 -4.28 -12.24
C PHE A 143 4.87 -3.71 -12.54
N THR A 144 4.86 -2.66 -13.34
CA THR A 144 3.62 -2.09 -13.90
C THR A 144 3.71 -1.95 -15.40
N GLU A 145 2.58 -2.13 -16.06
CA GLU A 145 2.43 -1.94 -17.50
C GLU A 145 1.07 -1.36 -17.86
N LEU A 146 1.02 -0.66 -18.97
CA LEU A 146 -0.17 -0.08 -19.56
C LEU A 146 -0.28 -0.53 -21.01
N GLY A 147 -1.48 -0.88 -21.45
CA GLY A 147 -1.72 -1.39 -22.79
C GLY A 147 -3.14 -1.14 -23.26
N TYR A 148 -3.48 -1.81 -24.35
CA TYR A 148 -4.78 -1.67 -25.00
C TYR A 148 -5.39 -3.03 -25.32
N VAL A 149 -6.71 -3.04 -25.35
CA VAL A 149 -7.53 -4.13 -25.90
C VAL A 149 -8.27 -3.55 -27.10
N GLY A 150 -8.10 -4.16 -28.25
CA GLY A 150 -8.76 -3.78 -29.50
C GLY A 150 -9.65 -4.90 -30.03
N SER A 151 -10.24 -4.67 -31.20
CA SER A 151 -10.95 -5.65 -31.99
C SER A 151 -10.14 -6.02 -33.23
N ASP A 152 -10.60 -6.97 -34.01
CA ASP A 152 -10.00 -7.33 -35.32
C ASP A 152 -9.90 -6.11 -36.27
N ALA A 153 -10.86 -5.19 -36.18
CA ALA A 153 -10.87 -3.97 -36.96
C ALA A 153 -9.74 -3.00 -36.57
N THR A 154 -9.30 -3.05 -35.32
CA THR A 154 -8.20 -2.22 -34.79
C THR A 154 -6.84 -2.78 -35.21
N GLY A 155 -6.74 -4.08 -35.49
CA GLY A 155 -5.49 -4.78 -35.67
C GLY A 155 -4.71 -4.95 -34.36
N ALA A 156 -3.42 -5.25 -34.47
CA ALA A 156 -2.58 -5.43 -33.29
C ALA A 156 -2.47 -4.13 -32.49
N VAL A 157 -2.73 -4.21 -31.18
CA VAL A 157 -2.61 -3.06 -30.25
C VAL A 157 -1.50 -3.31 -29.24
N PRO A 158 -0.91 -2.26 -28.66
CA PRO A 158 0.14 -2.42 -27.67
C PRO A 158 -0.30 -3.24 -26.45
N GLY A 159 0.46 -4.29 -26.18
CA GLY A 159 0.28 -5.22 -25.08
C GLY A 159 1.62 -5.65 -24.47
N PRO A 160 1.63 -6.70 -23.64
CA PRO A 160 2.80 -7.11 -22.86
C PRO A 160 4.05 -7.47 -23.67
N SER A 161 3.86 -8.01 -24.89
CA SER A 161 4.93 -8.45 -25.80
C SER A 161 5.20 -7.49 -26.95
N THR A 162 4.52 -6.34 -26.99
CA THR A 162 4.73 -5.36 -28.04
C THR A 162 6.09 -4.69 -27.88
N MET A 163 6.93 -4.78 -28.91
CA MET A 163 8.20 -4.06 -28.94
C MET A 163 7.95 -2.61 -29.39
N TRP A 164 8.21 -1.68 -28.49
CA TRP A 164 8.17 -0.26 -28.77
C TRP A 164 9.51 0.25 -29.29
N THR A 165 9.47 1.31 -30.06
CA THR A 165 10.65 2.01 -30.55
C THR A 165 10.80 3.33 -29.81
N LEU A 166 11.99 3.63 -29.32
CA LEU A 166 12.31 4.95 -28.75
C LEU A 166 12.35 5.97 -29.88
N SER A 167 11.41 6.91 -29.88
CA SER A 167 11.27 7.94 -30.92
C SER A 167 11.83 9.29 -30.52
N SER A 168 11.92 9.58 -29.22
CA SER A 168 12.52 10.83 -28.71
C SER A 168 13.02 10.67 -27.28
N GLY A 169 14.11 11.38 -26.97
CA GLY A 169 14.82 11.24 -25.70
C GLY A 169 15.71 10.01 -25.67
N ASP A 170 16.75 10.01 -24.86
CA ASP A 170 17.70 8.91 -24.68
C ASP A 170 17.65 8.35 -23.25
N LYS A 171 17.24 9.19 -22.30
CA LYS A 171 17.22 8.91 -20.87
C LYS A 171 16.06 9.66 -20.20
N LEU A 172 15.30 8.96 -19.35
CA LEU A 172 14.25 9.56 -18.54
C LEU A 172 14.86 10.19 -17.28
N THR A 173 14.69 11.49 -17.14
CA THR A 173 15.03 12.24 -15.92
C THR A 173 13.83 13.03 -15.44
N ASP A 174 13.96 13.71 -14.29
CA ASP A 174 12.92 14.63 -13.78
C ASP A 174 12.68 15.87 -14.70
N LYS A 175 13.52 16.07 -15.71
CA LYS A 175 13.45 17.21 -16.65
C LYS A 175 13.31 16.78 -18.10
N THR A 176 13.70 15.56 -18.44
CA THR A 176 13.70 15.07 -19.83
C THR A 176 12.78 13.87 -19.95
N PRO A 177 11.61 14.03 -20.60
CA PRO A 177 10.73 12.91 -20.93
C PRO A 177 11.30 12.06 -22.06
N VAL A 178 10.78 10.86 -22.19
CA VAL A 178 11.06 9.97 -23.35
C VAL A 178 9.76 9.65 -24.06
N THR A 179 9.83 9.50 -25.39
CA THR A 179 8.67 9.13 -26.20
C THR A 179 8.94 7.83 -26.93
N LEU A 180 8.03 6.88 -26.76
CA LEU A 180 8.02 5.58 -27.42
C LEU A 180 6.95 5.58 -28.50
N SER A 181 7.17 4.87 -29.61
CA SER A 181 6.19 4.75 -30.68
C SER A 181 5.98 3.30 -31.10
N TYR A 182 4.77 2.99 -31.50
CA TYR A 182 4.38 1.74 -32.12
C TYR A 182 3.32 2.02 -33.18
N THR A 183 3.47 1.47 -34.39
CA THR A 183 2.46 1.56 -35.45
C THR A 183 2.09 0.16 -35.91
N ASN A 184 0.81 -0.13 -35.98
CA ASN A 184 0.32 -1.40 -36.45
C ASN A 184 0.05 -1.44 -37.95
N ASP A 185 -0.31 -2.59 -38.48
CA ASP A 185 -0.61 -2.86 -39.89
C ASP A 185 -1.88 -2.16 -40.43
N LYS A 186 -2.74 -1.66 -39.52
CA LYS A 186 -3.96 -0.91 -39.86
C LYS A 186 -3.75 0.60 -39.91
N GLY A 187 -2.53 1.07 -39.73
CA GLY A 187 -2.19 2.49 -39.72
C GLY A 187 -2.58 3.21 -38.41
N ILE A 188 -2.74 2.48 -37.32
CA ILE A 188 -2.92 3.09 -36.02
C ILE A 188 -1.55 3.28 -35.38
N THR A 189 -1.24 4.53 -35.05
CA THR A 189 0.02 4.90 -34.39
C THR A 189 -0.23 5.25 -32.94
N PHE A 190 0.50 4.58 -32.04
CA PHE A 190 0.55 4.84 -30.62
C PHE A 190 1.85 5.56 -30.29
N SER A 191 1.76 6.73 -29.68
CA SER A 191 2.91 7.53 -29.24
C SER A 191 2.78 7.72 -27.73
N ARG A 192 3.63 7.07 -26.94
CA ARG A 192 3.65 7.10 -25.48
C ARG A 192 4.75 8.01 -25.00
N THR A 193 4.39 9.14 -24.40
CA THR A 193 5.33 10.01 -23.71
C THR A 193 5.32 9.69 -22.21
N ILE A 194 6.50 9.37 -21.68
CA ILE A 194 6.71 9.08 -20.27
C ILE A 194 7.56 10.20 -19.68
N SER A 195 7.04 10.84 -18.64
CA SER A 195 7.77 11.79 -17.80
C SER A 195 7.67 11.36 -16.35
N VAL A 196 8.62 11.80 -15.54
CA VAL A 196 8.62 11.55 -14.09
C VAL A 196 8.98 12.85 -13.37
N ASP A 197 8.40 13.08 -12.21
CA ASP A 197 8.74 14.24 -11.39
C ASP A 197 10.05 14.04 -10.59
N ASP A 198 10.37 14.98 -9.72
CA ASP A 198 11.55 14.94 -8.84
C ASP A 198 11.49 13.82 -7.77
N ARG A 199 10.33 13.15 -7.62
CA ARG A 199 10.10 12.12 -6.62
C ARG A 199 9.69 10.80 -7.26
N TYR A 200 8.39 10.49 -7.32
CA TYR A 200 7.90 9.12 -7.59
C TYR A 200 6.72 9.05 -8.54
N MET A 201 6.23 10.18 -9.09
CA MET A 201 5.06 10.19 -9.96
C MET A 201 5.46 10.18 -11.42
N PHE A 202 5.13 9.10 -12.10
CA PHE A 202 5.23 8.98 -13.55
C PHE A 202 3.95 9.48 -14.19
N THR A 203 4.07 10.35 -15.20
CA THR A 203 2.98 10.74 -16.07
C THR A 203 3.18 10.04 -17.42
N ILE A 204 2.18 9.27 -17.83
CA ILE A 204 2.20 8.50 -19.07
C ILE A 204 1.07 9.03 -19.95
N THR A 205 1.45 9.69 -21.04
CA THR A 205 0.53 10.29 -21.99
C THR A 205 0.61 9.53 -23.31
N ASP A 206 -0.48 8.87 -23.66
CA ASP A 206 -0.60 8.13 -24.91
C ASP A 206 -1.42 8.92 -25.92
N LYS A 207 -0.80 9.28 -27.05
CA LYS A 207 -1.50 9.81 -28.23
C LYS A 207 -1.73 8.67 -29.22
N ILE A 208 -2.99 8.45 -29.57
CA ILE A 208 -3.42 7.39 -30.48
C ILE A 208 -3.96 8.06 -31.74
N ALA A 209 -3.28 7.89 -32.86
CA ALA A 209 -3.65 8.47 -34.16
C ALA A 209 -4.14 7.38 -35.10
N ASN A 210 -5.30 7.60 -35.71
CA ASN A 210 -5.90 6.70 -36.68
C ASN A 210 -5.69 7.27 -38.09
N SER A 211 -4.72 6.76 -38.82
CA SER A 211 -4.47 7.10 -40.25
C SER A 211 -5.26 6.21 -41.21
N GLY A 212 -6.06 5.27 -40.70
CA GLY A 212 -6.92 4.38 -41.49
C GLY A 212 -8.18 5.07 -41.99
N GLN A 213 -8.99 4.33 -42.76
CA GLN A 213 -10.21 4.85 -43.37
C GLN A 213 -11.48 4.59 -42.55
N ALA A 214 -11.41 3.74 -41.53
CA ALA A 214 -12.53 3.37 -40.68
C ALA A 214 -12.30 3.82 -39.21
N PRO A 215 -13.37 4.13 -38.46
CA PRO A 215 -13.24 4.36 -37.04
C PRO A 215 -12.78 3.09 -36.32
N VAL A 216 -11.92 3.24 -35.32
CA VAL A 216 -11.43 2.14 -34.50
C VAL A 216 -11.82 2.35 -33.03
N SER A 217 -12.21 1.26 -32.37
CA SER A 217 -12.59 1.27 -30.95
C SER A 217 -11.59 0.47 -30.16
N LEU A 218 -11.10 1.03 -29.06
CA LEU A 218 -10.11 0.39 -28.19
C LEU A 218 -10.33 0.79 -26.72
N SER A 219 -9.99 -0.13 -25.83
CA SER A 219 -10.01 0.07 -24.38
C SER A 219 -8.59 0.12 -23.83
N SER A 220 -8.25 1.13 -23.06
CA SER A 220 -6.98 1.13 -22.34
C SER A 220 -7.09 0.28 -21.05
N TYR A 221 -5.98 -0.34 -20.66
CA TYR A 221 -5.85 -1.00 -19.38
C TYR A 221 -4.52 -0.66 -18.72
N GLY A 222 -4.48 -0.81 -17.42
CA GLY A 222 -3.25 -0.79 -16.64
C GLY A 222 -3.24 -1.90 -15.63
N ARG A 223 -2.06 -2.37 -15.28
CA ARG A 223 -1.89 -3.37 -14.21
C ARG A 223 -0.59 -3.19 -13.44
N VAL A 224 -0.65 -3.48 -12.16
CA VAL A 224 0.48 -3.72 -11.28
C VAL A 224 0.49 -5.20 -10.98
N THR A 225 1.60 -5.86 -11.26
CA THR A 225 1.75 -7.31 -11.04
C THR A 225 2.93 -7.57 -10.12
N ARG A 226 2.73 -8.46 -9.13
CA ARG A 226 3.75 -8.90 -8.21
C ARG A 226 3.77 -10.42 -8.10
N TYR A 227 4.95 -10.99 -8.18
CA TYR A 227 5.17 -12.41 -7.93
C TYR A 227 5.49 -12.61 -6.45
N ASN A 228 4.88 -13.62 -5.84
CA ASN A 228 5.02 -13.94 -4.43
C ASN A 228 4.53 -12.82 -3.47
N LYS A 229 4.35 -13.18 -2.23
CA LYS A 229 4.06 -12.22 -1.16
C LYS A 229 5.36 -11.61 -0.68
N PRO A 230 5.35 -10.33 -0.27
CA PRO A 230 6.53 -9.75 0.37
C PRO A 230 6.84 -10.50 1.67
N GLU A 231 8.13 -10.74 1.92
CA GLU A 231 8.62 -11.29 3.19
C GLU A 231 8.79 -10.15 4.20
N THR A 232 7.69 -9.58 4.68
CA THR A 232 7.74 -8.51 5.68
C THR A 232 7.72 -9.09 7.08
N PRO A 233 8.66 -8.71 7.98
CA PRO A 233 8.59 -9.11 9.37
C PRO A 233 7.23 -8.73 9.98
N SER A 234 6.56 -9.67 10.63
CA SER A 234 5.17 -9.59 11.09
C SER A 234 4.87 -8.54 12.18
N ALA A 235 5.87 -7.76 12.61
CA ALA A 235 5.69 -6.76 13.64
C ALA A 235 5.06 -5.48 13.07
N TYR A 236 3.79 -5.24 13.37
CA TYR A 236 3.08 -3.97 13.16
C TYR A 236 2.98 -3.49 11.70
N VAL A 237 2.57 -4.35 10.78
CA VAL A 237 2.05 -3.94 9.48
C VAL A 237 0.54 -3.79 9.63
N LEU A 238 0.01 -2.58 9.42
CA LEU A 238 -1.43 -2.33 9.48
C LEU A 238 -2.12 -2.94 8.27
N HIS A 239 -1.75 -2.51 7.06
CA HIS A 239 -2.21 -3.12 5.81
C HIS A 239 -1.05 -3.33 4.83
N GLU A 240 -0.99 -4.53 4.24
CA GLU A 240 -0.11 -4.91 3.15
C GLU A 240 -0.91 -5.77 2.16
N GLY A 241 -0.94 -5.35 0.89
CA GLY A 241 -1.76 -5.97 -0.12
C GLY A 241 -2.26 -5.01 -1.18
N PHE A 242 -3.45 -5.29 -1.69
CA PHE A 242 -4.13 -4.42 -2.63
C PHE A 242 -4.79 -3.24 -1.93
N ILE A 243 -4.73 -2.08 -2.58
CA ILE A 243 -5.30 -0.85 -2.06
C ILE A 243 -5.83 0.01 -3.21
N GLY A 244 -6.90 0.74 -2.98
CA GLY A 244 -7.42 1.69 -3.95
C GLY A 244 -8.54 2.54 -3.39
N VAL A 245 -8.79 3.68 -4.01
CA VAL A 245 -10.01 4.48 -3.86
C VAL A 245 -10.74 4.39 -5.19
N ILE A 246 -11.87 3.70 -5.21
CA ILE A 246 -12.58 3.31 -6.42
C ILE A 246 -14.02 3.80 -6.31
N GLY A 247 -14.33 4.86 -7.03
CA GLY A 247 -15.67 5.45 -7.08
C GLY A 247 -16.30 5.69 -5.70
N ASP A 248 -17.58 5.36 -5.58
CA ASP A 248 -18.38 5.54 -4.37
C ASP A 248 -18.03 4.51 -3.26
N ASP A 249 -17.41 3.38 -3.61
CA ASP A 249 -16.98 2.37 -2.64
C ASP A 249 -15.88 2.93 -1.69
N GLY A 250 -15.21 4.00 -2.09
CA GLY A 250 -14.20 4.68 -1.29
C GLY A 250 -12.90 3.91 -1.18
N LEU A 251 -12.31 3.86 0.02
CA LEU A 251 -11.08 3.12 0.26
C LEU A 251 -11.36 1.62 0.35
N ILE A 252 -10.73 0.85 -0.52
CA ILE A 252 -10.76 -0.62 -0.54
C ILE A 252 -9.37 -1.13 -0.19
N GLU A 253 -9.31 -1.99 0.82
CA GLU A 253 -8.10 -2.67 1.27
C GLU A 253 -8.34 -4.17 1.22
N THR A 254 -7.56 -4.89 0.42
CA THR A 254 -7.69 -6.34 0.26
C THR A 254 -6.35 -7.02 0.48
N LYS A 255 -6.28 -7.90 1.48
CA LYS A 255 -5.06 -8.68 1.74
C LYS A 255 -4.81 -9.67 0.62
N TYR A 256 -3.55 -9.97 0.32
CA TYR A 256 -3.16 -10.99 -0.67
C TYR A 256 -3.88 -12.34 -0.46
N ALA A 257 -3.97 -12.81 0.79
CA ALA A 257 -4.63 -14.08 1.11
C ALA A 257 -6.15 -14.09 0.82
N ALA A 258 -6.80 -12.95 0.76
CA ALA A 258 -8.22 -12.88 0.42
C ALA A 258 -8.43 -13.19 -1.07
N THR A 259 -7.57 -12.64 -1.94
CA THR A 259 -7.67 -12.85 -3.39
C THR A 259 -7.25 -14.27 -3.84
N GLU A 260 -6.58 -15.03 -2.99
CA GLU A 260 -6.31 -16.47 -3.24
C GLU A 260 -7.58 -17.31 -3.22
N LYS A 261 -8.62 -16.84 -2.56
CA LYS A 261 -9.93 -17.49 -2.49
C LYS A 261 -10.85 -17.00 -3.60
N GLU A 262 -10.93 -15.69 -3.77
CA GLU A 262 -11.80 -15.02 -4.71
C GLU A 262 -11.25 -13.67 -5.10
N ALA A 263 -11.33 -13.31 -6.38
CA ALA A 263 -10.96 -11.99 -6.85
C ALA A 263 -11.91 -10.92 -6.29
N THR A 264 -11.36 -9.76 -5.94
CA THR A 264 -12.16 -8.59 -5.55
C THR A 264 -12.42 -7.75 -6.78
N THR A 265 -13.69 -7.57 -7.13
CA THR A 265 -14.15 -6.79 -8.28
C THR A 265 -15.07 -5.68 -7.79
N PRO A 266 -14.53 -4.47 -7.49
CA PRO A 266 -15.35 -3.32 -7.14
C PRO A 266 -16.35 -2.96 -8.24
N ALA A 267 -17.39 -2.21 -7.90
CA ALA A 267 -18.33 -1.71 -8.87
C ALA A 267 -17.63 -0.82 -9.91
N LYS A 268 -18.16 -0.82 -11.15
CA LYS A 268 -17.67 0.02 -12.24
C LYS A 268 -17.67 1.49 -11.80
N SER A 269 -16.55 2.18 -12.02
CA SER A 269 -16.32 3.49 -11.42
C SER A 269 -15.67 4.46 -12.38
N THR A 270 -15.73 5.74 -12.02
CA THR A 270 -15.04 6.83 -12.70
C THR A 270 -14.18 7.56 -11.67
N GLY A 271 -12.94 7.85 -12.02
CA GLY A 271 -11.98 8.49 -11.09
C GLY A 271 -11.40 7.52 -10.06
N GLY A 272 -10.48 8.04 -9.23
CA GLY A 272 -9.81 7.25 -8.19
C GLY A 272 -8.46 6.68 -8.64
N TRP A 273 -7.98 5.70 -7.89
CA TRP A 273 -6.68 5.06 -8.07
C TRP A 273 -6.68 3.66 -7.44
N LEU A 274 -5.77 2.80 -7.89
CA LEU A 274 -5.64 1.43 -7.38
C LEU A 274 -4.22 0.90 -7.56
N GLY A 275 -3.83 -0.08 -6.76
CA GLY A 275 -2.54 -0.73 -6.86
C GLY A 275 -2.22 -1.64 -5.69
N MET A 276 -0.95 -1.67 -5.29
CA MET A 276 -0.43 -2.48 -4.20
C MET A 276 0.38 -1.63 -3.24
N THR A 277 0.28 -1.94 -1.96
CA THR A 277 1.00 -1.25 -0.89
C THR A 277 1.74 -2.24 0.00
N ASP A 278 2.96 -1.89 0.34
CA ASP A 278 3.77 -2.50 1.39
C ASP A 278 3.85 -1.55 2.59
N LYS A 279 4.60 -1.91 3.61
CA LYS A 279 4.78 -1.09 4.81
C LYS A 279 5.27 0.33 4.50
N TYR A 280 6.27 0.48 3.63
CA TYR A 280 6.94 1.76 3.35
C TYR A 280 6.80 2.23 1.90
N TRP A 281 6.48 1.32 0.97
CA TRP A 281 6.47 1.53 -0.46
C TRP A 281 5.09 1.25 -1.03
N ALA A 282 4.81 1.81 -2.20
CA ALA A 282 3.62 1.44 -2.95
C ALA A 282 3.86 1.60 -4.46
N ALA A 283 3.08 0.85 -5.22
CA ALA A 283 2.91 1.03 -6.65
C ALA A 283 1.42 1.14 -6.96
N THR A 284 0.98 2.31 -7.43
CA THR A 284 -0.42 2.56 -7.75
C THR A 284 -0.57 3.21 -9.10
N MET A 285 -1.70 2.97 -9.72
CA MET A 285 -2.10 3.56 -11.00
C MET A 285 -3.28 4.50 -10.76
N VAL A 286 -3.27 5.62 -11.46
CA VAL A 286 -4.37 6.58 -11.51
C VAL A 286 -4.88 6.60 -12.94
N PRO A 287 -5.99 5.91 -13.25
CA PRO A 287 -6.60 5.93 -14.59
C PRO A 287 -7.02 7.35 -15.00
N PRO A 288 -7.28 7.62 -16.29
CA PRO A 288 -7.97 8.84 -16.71
C PRO A 288 -9.24 9.05 -15.92
N GLN A 289 -9.35 10.20 -15.24
CA GLN A 289 -10.37 10.45 -14.21
C GLN A 289 -11.79 10.70 -14.76
N SER A 290 -11.92 10.88 -16.07
CA SER A 290 -13.21 11.18 -16.74
C SER A 290 -13.83 9.98 -17.43
N THR A 291 -13.13 8.85 -17.55
CA THR A 291 -13.62 7.65 -18.25
C THR A 291 -13.89 6.55 -17.24
N ALA A 292 -15.06 5.90 -17.39
CA ALA A 292 -15.42 4.77 -16.53
C ALA A 292 -14.50 3.56 -16.78
N TYR A 293 -14.26 2.80 -15.73
CA TYR A 293 -13.42 1.60 -15.76
C TYR A 293 -13.94 0.51 -14.82
N ASP A 294 -13.60 -0.72 -15.15
CA ASP A 294 -13.74 -1.88 -14.29
C ASP A 294 -12.40 -2.15 -13.61
N ALA A 295 -12.39 -2.27 -12.28
CA ALA A 295 -11.21 -2.58 -11.49
C ALA A 295 -11.24 -4.03 -10.98
N ARG A 296 -10.06 -4.60 -10.73
CA ARG A 296 -9.97 -5.96 -10.19
C ARG A 296 -8.68 -6.15 -9.38
N PHE A 297 -8.81 -6.88 -8.27
CA PHE A 297 -7.71 -7.43 -7.49
C PHE A 297 -7.76 -8.95 -7.57
N SER A 298 -6.72 -9.59 -8.08
CA SER A 298 -6.71 -11.01 -8.41
C SER A 298 -5.43 -11.70 -8.01
N HIS A 299 -5.55 -13.00 -7.77
CA HIS A 299 -4.42 -13.91 -7.63
C HIS A 299 -4.51 -14.98 -8.74
N PHE A 300 -3.37 -15.33 -9.31
CA PHE A 300 -3.22 -16.38 -10.30
C PHE A 300 -2.22 -17.40 -9.80
N SER A 301 -2.55 -18.70 -9.95
CA SER A 301 -1.72 -19.82 -9.52
C SER A 301 -1.24 -20.70 -10.69
N ASP A 302 -1.51 -20.27 -11.92
CA ASP A 302 -1.04 -20.93 -13.14
C ASP A 302 0.44 -20.64 -13.38
N GLY A 303 1.33 -21.40 -12.78
CA GLY A 303 2.78 -21.20 -12.77
C GLY A 303 3.28 -20.52 -11.49
N THR A 304 4.13 -19.48 -11.59
CA THR A 304 4.55 -18.72 -10.42
C THR A 304 3.36 -17.95 -9.84
N PRO A 305 3.06 -18.10 -8.54
CA PRO A 305 1.97 -17.35 -7.91
C PRO A 305 2.16 -15.86 -8.13
N ARG A 306 1.12 -15.19 -8.65
CA ARG A 306 1.17 -13.76 -8.91
C ARG A 306 -0.10 -13.07 -8.46
N TYR A 307 0.08 -11.87 -7.96
CA TYR A 307 -0.96 -10.94 -7.53
C TYR A 307 -1.04 -9.80 -8.52
N GLN A 308 -2.25 -9.39 -8.88
CA GLN A 308 -2.47 -8.37 -9.89
C GLN A 308 -3.59 -7.43 -9.48
N ALA A 309 -3.28 -6.12 -9.43
CA ALA A 309 -4.25 -5.04 -9.42
C ALA A 309 -4.35 -4.51 -10.85
N ASP A 310 -5.53 -4.55 -11.44
CA ASP A 310 -5.74 -4.11 -12.81
C ASP A 310 -7.03 -3.28 -12.97
N TYR A 311 -7.04 -2.45 -13.99
CA TYR A 311 -8.23 -1.77 -14.48
C TYR A 311 -8.33 -1.87 -15.99
N LYS A 312 -9.56 -1.85 -16.52
CA LYS A 312 -9.86 -1.71 -17.94
C LYS A 312 -10.90 -0.61 -18.11
N GLN A 313 -10.60 0.39 -18.94
CA GLN A 313 -11.53 1.47 -19.26
C GLN A 313 -12.55 1.05 -20.32
N ASP A 314 -13.66 1.77 -20.34
CA ASP A 314 -14.62 1.67 -21.44
C ASP A 314 -13.94 2.01 -22.75
N ALA A 315 -14.44 1.42 -23.82
CA ALA A 315 -13.90 1.63 -25.15
C ALA A 315 -14.10 3.08 -25.60
N VAL A 316 -13.02 3.64 -26.17
CA VAL A 316 -13.06 4.92 -26.84
C VAL A 316 -12.88 4.72 -28.34
N THR A 317 -13.55 5.57 -29.14
CA THR A 317 -13.51 5.48 -30.61
C THR A 317 -12.66 6.58 -31.17
N VAL A 318 -11.70 6.21 -32.03
CA VAL A 318 -10.86 7.15 -32.79
C VAL A 318 -11.34 7.17 -34.23
N ALA A 319 -11.92 8.29 -34.66
CA ALA A 319 -12.40 8.44 -36.03
C ALA A 319 -11.23 8.48 -37.04
N PRO A 320 -11.47 8.21 -38.32
CA PRO A 320 -10.47 8.33 -39.39
C PRO A 320 -9.83 9.72 -39.39
N SER A 321 -8.50 9.76 -39.57
CA SER A 321 -7.69 11.00 -39.58
C SER A 321 -7.75 11.80 -38.28
N GLN A 322 -8.21 11.21 -37.17
CA GLN A 322 -8.27 11.83 -35.85
C GLN A 322 -7.26 11.21 -34.90
N SER A 323 -6.98 11.91 -33.82
CA SER A 323 -6.21 11.39 -32.69
C SER A 323 -6.90 11.71 -31.38
N ILE A 324 -6.69 10.84 -30.40
CA ILE A 324 -7.08 11.05 -29.00
C ILE A 324 -5.85 11.01 -28.11
N GLU A 325 -5.97 11.59 -26.93
CA GLU A 325 -4.94 11.56 -25.91
C GLU A 325 -5.51 10.97 -24.61
N LEU A 326 -4.80 10.03 -24.02
CA LEU A 326 -5.12 9.41 -22.74
C LEU A 326 -3.96 9.63 -21.78
N LYS A 327 -4.26 10.15 -20.59
CA LYS A 327 -3.26 10.43 -19.55
C LYS A 327 -3.48 9.52 -18.36
N ASN A 328 -2.47 8.73 -18.03
CA ASN A 328 -2.40 7.90 -16.85
C ASN A 328 -1.30 8.39 -15.92
N LEU A 329 -1.45 8.21 -14.61
CA LEU A 329 -0.37 8.41 -13.66
C LEU A 329 -0.01 7.07 -13.01
N VAL A 330 1.27 6.91 -12.71
CA VAL A 330 1.78 5.77 -11.95
C VAL A 330 2.63 6.32 -10.81
N PHE A 331 2.20 6.07 -9.59
CA PHE A 331 3.03 6.29 -8.42
C PHE A 331 3.82 5.00 -8.14
N ALA A 332 5.14 5.12 -8.03
CA ALA A 332 6.02 4.00 -7.67
C ALA A 332 7.14 4.49 -6.76
N GLY A 333 7.00 4.33 -5.46
CA GLY A 333 7.97 4.89 -4.53
C GLY A 333 7.64 4.81 -3.05
N ALA A 334 8.33 5.61 -2.26
CA ALA A 334 8.17 5.70 -0.82
C ALA A 334 6.91 6.49 -0.43
N LYS A 335 6.21 6.00 0.60
CA LYS A 335 5.02 6.65 1.14
C LYS A 335 5.39 7.79 2.09
N GLU A 336 5.98 8.85 1.55
CA GLU A 336 6.33 10.06 2.30
C GLU A 336 5.10 10.97 2.41
N VAL A 337 4.66 11.29 3.63
CA VAL A 337 3.45 12.09 3.87
C VAL A 337 3.42 13.40 3.09
N PRO A 338 4.50 14.23 3.08
CA PRO A 338 4.49 15.47 2.32
C PRO A 338 4.38 15.28 0.80
N VAL A 339 4.93 14.17 0.29
CA VAL A 339 4.89 13.83 -1.15
C VAL A 339 3.49 13.37 -1.53
N ILE A 340 2.89 12.51 -0.74
CA ILE A 340 1.52 12.01 -0.95
C ILE A 340 0.50 13.15 -0.87
N ASP A 341 0.58 14.03 0.17
CA ASP A 341 -0.30 15.21 0.30
C ASP A 341 -0.13 16.17 -0.91
N ARG A 342 1.09 16.34 -1.43
CA ARG A 342 1.37 17.12 -2.64
C ARG A 342 0.70 16.51 -3.87
N TYR A 343 0.80 15.20 -4.05
CA TYR A 343 0.21 14.51 -5.20
C TYR A 343 -1.32 14.53 -5.18
N GLU A 344 -1.94 14.36 -4.02
CA GLU A 344 -3.38 14.53 -3.86
C GLU A 344 -3.85 15.88 -4.40
N THR A 345 -3.14 16.94 -4.06
CA THR A 345 -3.49 18.31 -4.45
C THR A 345 -3.09 18.61 -5.89
N SER A 346 -1.82 18.36 -6.28
CA SER A 346 -1.26 18.80 -7.58
C SER A 346 -1.80 18.03 -8.77
N TYR A 347 -2.15 16.75 -8.57
CA TYR A 347 -2.73 15.91 -9.62
C TYR A 347 -4.23 15.67 -9.43
N SER A 348 -4.85 16.28 -8.41
CA SER A 348 -6.27 16.11 -8.08
C SER A 348 -6.68 14.64 -7.92
N ILE A 349 -5.81 13.84 -7.28
CA ILE A 349 -6.06 12.42 -7.03
C ILE A 349 -6.93 12.29 -5.77
N PRO A 350 -8.18 11.80 -5.85
CA PRO A 350 -9.08 11.78 -4.70
C PRO A 350 -8.57 10.87 -3.58
N ARG A 351 -8.48 11.43 -2.37
CA ARG A 351 -8.09 10.70 -1.15
C ARG A 351 -6.76 9.94 -1.27
N PHE A 352 -5.78 10.50 -1.98
CA PHE A 352 -4.48 9.83 -2.15
C PHE A 352 -3.72 9.71 -0.84
N ASP A 353 -4.01 10.57 0.14
CA ASP A 353 -3.51 10.49 1.50
C ASP A 353 -3.82 9.14 2.19
N ARG A 354 -4.84 8.42 1.71
CA ARG A 354 -5.22 7.08 2.21
C ARG A 354 -4.26 5.96 1.78
N LEU A 355 -3.31 6.25 0.90
CA LEU A 355 -2.20 5.34 0.60
C LEU A 355 -1.33 5.09 1.85
N ILE A 356 -1.33 6.02 2.79
CA ILE A 356 -0.75 5.86 4.12
C ILE A 356 -1.83 5.38 5.06
N ASP A 357 -1.57 4.24 5.70
CA ASP A 357 -2.49 3.72 6.71
C ASP A 357 -2.39 4.54 8.01
N TRP A 358 -3.35 5.43 8.19
CA TRP A 358 -3.48 6.25 9.39
C TRP A 358 -4.17 5.53 10.55
N GLY A 359 -4.67 4.33 10.32
CA GLY A 359 -5.50 3.58 11.24
C GLY A 359 -6.90 4.17 11.44
N TRP A 360 -7.70 3.55 12.29
CA TRP A 360 -9.08 3.96 12.57
C TRP A 360 -9.21 5.42 13.02
N PHE A 361 -8.28 5.90 13.85
CA PHE A 361 -8.30 7.25 14.41
C PHE A 361 -7.56 8.26 13.52
N TYR A 362 -7.67 8.14 12.18
CA TYR A 362 -6.93 8.99 11.25
C TYR A 362 -7.09 10.49 11.51
N PHE A 363 -8.29 10.91 12.00
CA PHE A 363 -8.59 12.31 12.32
C PHE A 363 -7.79 12.85 13.53
N ILE A 364 -7.15 11.97 14.31
CA ILE A 364 -6.21 12.31 15.37
C ILE A 364 -4.77 12.03 14.91
N THR A 365 -4.53 10.87 14.30
CA THR A 365 -3.17 10.41 13.95
C THR A 365 -2.52 11.30 12.89
N LYS A 366 -3.26 11.71 11.86
CA LYS A 366 -2.75 12.59 10.79
C LYS A 366 -2.39 14.01 11.32
N PRO A 367 -3.22 14.71 12.10
CA PRO A 367 -2.82 15.98 12.74
C PRO A 367 -1.65 15.82 13.71
N MET A 368 -1.61 14.76 14.52
CA MET A 368 -0.48 14.49 15.41
C MET A 368 0.83 14.28 14.64
N PHE A 369 0.78 13.55 13.53
CA PHE A 369 1.93 13.38 12.67
C PHE A 369 2.41 14.74 12.10
N LYS A 370 1.48 15.57 11.59
CA LYS A 370 1.82 16.92 11.08
C LYS A 370 2.44 17.81 12.16
N LEU A 371 1.96 17.72 13.41
CA LEU A 371 2.55 18.44 14.54
C LEU A 371 3.98 17.94 14.83
N MET A 372 4.19 16.63 14.79
CA MET A 372 5.51 16.01 14.99
C MET A 372 6.48 16.38 13.85
N ASP A 373 6.03 16.34 12.60
CA ASP A 373 6.80 16.75 11.42
C ASP A 373 7.18 18.23 11.48
N PHE A 374 6.27 19.08 11.93
CA PHE A 374 6.55 20.51 12.19
C PHE A 374 7.70 20.69 13.18
N PHE A 375 7.66 20.03 14.32
CA PHE A 375 8.74 20.10 15.31
C PHE A 375 10.04 19.49 14.79
N PHE A 376 9.95 18.38 14.02
CA PHE A 376 11.14 17.78 13.42
C PHE A 376 11.81 18.72 12.43
N ARG A 377 11.06 19.41 11.58
CA ARG A 377 11.60 20.39 10.63
C ARG A 377 12.24 21.60 11.36
N TYR A 378 11.67 22.00 12.49
CA TYR A 378 12.18 23.14 13.28
C TYR A 378 13.46 22.79 14.03
N PHE A 379 13.52 21.62 14.69
CA PHE A 379 14.64 21.23 15.56
C PHE A 379 15.68 20.34 14.87
N GLY A 380 15.37 19.74 13.72
CA GLY A 380 16.25 18.78 13.02
C GLY A 380 16.48 17.46 13.78
N ASN A 381 15.77 17.22 14.90
CA ASN A 381 15.93 16.05 15.75
C ASN A 381 14.58 15.42 16.08
N PHE A 382 14.41 14.17 15.66
CA PHE A 382 13.13 13.47 15.82
C PHE A 382 12.78 13.16 17.29
N GLY A 383 13.78 12.89 18.15
CA GLY A 383 13.58 12.68 19.59
C GLY A 383 13.03 13.95 20.27
N VAL A 384 13.58 15.12 19.93
CA VAL A 384 13.06 16.41 20.41
C VAL A 384 11.64 16.65 19.91
N ALA A 385 11.36 16.33 18.65
CA ALA A 385 10.02 16.45 18.07
C ALA A 385 8.97 15.61 18.83
N ILE A 386 9.30 14.36 19.20
CA ILE A 386 8.45 13.50 20.02
C ILE A 386 8.18 14.11 21.40
N LEU A 387 9.22 14.65 22.07
CA LEU A 387 9.07 15.29 23.37
C LEU A 387 8.18 16.53 23.29
N CYS A 388 8.40 17.41 22.31
CA CYS A 388 7.57 18.59 22.11
C CYS A 388 6.11 18.24 21.81
N THR A 389 5.87 17.26 20.92
CA THR A 389 4.53 16.77 20.63
C THR A 389 3.85 16.22 21.88
N THR A 390 4.58 15.45 22.70
CA THR A 390 4.08 14.92 23.97
C THR A 390 3.69 16.04 24.94
N ILE A 391 4.50 17.10 25.04
CA ILE A 391 4.18 18.26 25.90
C ILE A 391 2.89 18.94 25.43
N VAL A 392 2.75 19.20 24.13
CA VAL A 392 1.53 19.81 23.57
C VAL A 392 0.29 18.97 23.88
N VAL A 393 0.35 17.68 23.61
CA VAL A 393 -0.77 16.75 23.87
C VAL A 393 -1.11 16.72 25.35
N LYS A 394 -0.11 16.60 26.23
CA LYS A 394 -0.32 16.64 27.69
C LYS A 394 -0.89 17.97 28.16
N ALA A 395 -0.43 19.10 27.62
CA ALA A 395 -0.96 20.42 27.95
C ALA A 395 -2.44 20.55 27.53
N LEU A 396 -2.80 20.04 26.35
CA LEU A 396 -4.18 20.02 25.88
C LEU A 396 -5.11 19.21 26.80
N PHE A 397 -4.65 18.05 27.28
CA PHE A 397 -5.44 17.18 28.16
C PHE A 397 -5.28 17.52 29.66
N PHE A 398 -4.41 18.47 30.02
CA PHE A 398 -4.16 18.83 31.41
C PHE A 398 -5.44 19.24 32.19
N PRO A 399 -6.34 20.09 31.64
CA PRO A 399 -7.58 20.46 32.35
C PRO A 399 -8.48 19.27 32.65
N LEU A 400 -8.55 18.28 31.72
CA LEU A 400 -9.31 17.06 31.91
C LEU A 400 -8.66 16.16 32.95
N ALA A 401 -7.36 15.95 32.87
CA ALA A 401 -6.60 15.17 33.82
C ALA A 401 -6.68 15.77 35.25
N SER A 402 -6.57 17.08 35.39
CA SER A 402 -6.67 17.72 36.69
C SER A 402 -8.06 17.59 37.33
N LYS A 403 -9.14 17.67 36.54
CA LYS A 403 -10.50 17.35 37.01
C LYS A 403 -10.65 15.89 37.44
N GLN A 404 -10.09 14.96 36.68
CA GLN A 404 -10.09 13.53 37.02
C GLN A 404 -9.34 13.26 38.33
N TYR A 405 -8.16 13.85 38.52
CA TYR A 405 -7.40 13.71 39.77
C TYR A 405 -8.14 14.33 40.96
N ALA A 406 -8.78 15.48 40.76
CA ALA A 406 -9.62 16.09 41.81
C ALA A 406 -10.81 15.20 42.18
N SER A 407 -11.49 14.61 41.20
CA SER A 407 -12.58 13.66 41.41
C SER A 407 -12.11 12.42 42.16
N MET A 408 -10.96 11.84 41.75
CA MET A 408 -10.37 10.69 42.48
C MET A 408 -9.98 11.04 43.91
N ALA A 409 -9.41 12.22 44.16
CA ALA A 409 -9.05 12.66 45.51
C ALA A 409 -10.30 12.82 46.39
N ASN A 410 -11.38 13.38 45.84
CA ASN A 410 -12.66 13.51 46.54
C ASN A 410 -13.28 12.14 46.85
N MET A 411 -13.25 11.21 45.88
CA MET A 411 -13.75 9.83 46.07
C MET A 411 -12.95 9.11 47.16
N LYS A 412 -11.62 9.29 47.22
CA LYS A 412 -10.79 8.70 48.27
C LYS A 412 -11.11 9.26 49.66
N ARG A 413 -11.48 10.55 49.79
CA ARG A 413 -11.92 11.16 51.05
C ARG A 413 -13.25 10.60 51.53
N MET A 414 -14.07 10.13 50.59
CA MET A 414 -15.39 9.56 50.93
C MET A 414 -15.35 8.08 51.32
N GLN A 415 -14.24 7.37 51.09
CA GLN A 415 -14.13 5.94 51.43
C GLN A 415 -14.58 5.64 52.87
N PRO A 416 -14.13 6.36 53.94
CA PRO A 416 -14.58 6.08 55.29
C PRO A 416 -16.10 6.26 55.47
N LYS A 417 -16.69 7.33 54.89
CA LYS A 417 -18.15 7.54 54.93
C LYS A 417 -18.92 6.45 54.18
N MET A 418 -18.37 5.94 53.10
CA MET A 418 -18.94 4.79 52.36
C MET A 418 -18.88 3.48 53.17
N GLU A 419 -17.81 3.27 53.93
CA GLU A 419 -17.68 2.12 54.84
C GLU A 419 -18.67 2.20 56.00
N GLU A 420 -18.86 3.39 56.58
CA GLU A 420 -19.90 3.64 57.60
C GLU A 420 -21.31 3.38 57.04
N LEU A 421 -21.62 3.82 55.82
CA LEU A 421 -22.91 3.52 55.20
C LEU A 421 -23.11 2.03 54.95
N LYS A 422 -22.06 1.33 54.48
CA LYS A 422 -22.10 -0.13 54.32
C LYS A 422 -22.31 -0.84 55.66
N ALA A 423 -21.64 -0.40 56.70
CA ALA A 423 -21.83 -0.97 58.04
C ALA A 423 -23.25 -0.71 58.59
N LYS A 424 -23.83 0.47 58.28
CA LYS A 424 -25.15 0.87 58.77
C LYS A 424 -26.31 0.17 58.07
N PHE A 425 -26.21 -0.05 56.77
CA PHE A 425 -27.31 -0.60 55.97
C PHE A 425 -27.13 -2.09 55.63
N GLY A 426 -25.96 -2.69 55.91
CA GLY A 426 -25.70 -4.13 55.78
C GLY A 426 -26.16 -4.70 54.43
N ASP A 427 -27.13 -5.63 54.49
CA ASP A 427 -27.64 -6.34 53.33
C ASP A 427 -28.76 -5.61 52.57
N ASP A 428 -29.26 -4.47 53.09
CA ASP A 428 -30.28 -3.68 52.39
C ASP A 428 -29.66 -2.85 51.26
N ARG A 429 -29.56 -3.50 50.09
CA ARG A 429 -28.99 -2.91 48.88
C ARG A 429 -29.71 -1.67 48.41
N MET A 430 -31.04 -1.60 48.59
CA MET A 430 -31.83 -0.45 48.10
C MET A 430 -31.59 0.78 48.98
N ALA A 431 -31.60 0.62 50.30
CA ALA A 431 -31.30 1.71 51.22
C ALA A 431 -29.84 2.18 51.10
N LEU A 432 -28.88 1.25 50.93
CA LEU A 432 -27.48 1.56 50.71
C LEU A 432 -27.26 2.37 49.40
N GLN A 433 -27.95 1.99 48.30
CA GLN A 433 -27.86 2.70 47.04
C GLN A 433 -28.43 4.11 47.15
N GLN A 434 -29.57 4.29 47.79
CA GLN A 434 -30.16 5.61 48.00
C GLN A 434 -29.28 6.50 48.86
N ALA A 435 -28.76 5.98 49.99
CA ALA A 435 -27.85 6.71 50.86
C ALA A 435 -26.53 7.09 50.15
N THR A 436 -26.00 6.20 49.32
CA THR A 436 -24.81 6.47 48.47
C THR A 436 -25.06 7.58 47.47
N MET A 437 -26.22 7.55 46.79
CA MET A 437 -26.60 8.60 45.84
C MET A 437 -26.81 9.95 46.55
N GLN A 438 -27.38 9.94 47.76
CA GLN A 438 -27.55 11.15 48.56
C GLN A 438 -26.21 11.71 49.01
N LEU A 439 -25.29 10.87 49.46
CA LEU A 439 -23.91 11.28 49.81
C LEU A 439 -23.16 11.89 48.63
N TYR A 440 -23.29 11.34 47.40
CA TYR A 440 -22.69 11.94 46.21
C TYR A 440 -23.27 13.31 45.89
N LYS A 441 -24.60 13.53 46.07
CA LYS A 441 -25.24 14.81 45.88
C LYS A 441 -24.79 15.84 46.91
N GLU A 442 -24.72 15.48 48.20
CA GLU A 442 -24.27 16.36 49.28
C GLU A 442 -22.83 16.82 49.12
N GLU A 443 -21.94 15.92 48.73
CA GLU A 443 -20.54 16.21 48.51
C GLU A 443 -20.23 16.77 47.09
N LYS A 444 -21.29 16.97 46.28
CA LYS A 444 -21.19 17.49 44.88
C LYS A 444 -20.21 16.70 44.01
N ILE A 445 -20.16 15.41 44.16
CA ILE A 445 -19.29 14.51 43.42
C ILE A 445 -20.08 13.83 42.30
N ASN A 446 -19.58 13.92 41.06
CA ASN A 446 -20.13 13.14 39.98
C ASN A 446 -19.38 11.79 39.88
N PRO A 447 -20.02 10.66 40.11
CA PRO A 447 -19.38 9.35 40.07
C PRO A 447 -18.98 8.92 38.65
N ILE A 448 -19.47 9.62 37.62
CA ILE A 448 -19.24 9.30 36.21
C ILE A 448 -18.21 10.25 35.56
N ALA A 449 -17.70 11.25 36.29
CA ALA A 449 -16.78 12.26 35.77
C ALA A 449 -15.31 11.81 35.69
#